data_379649153c6a476cfcb23947b2e1c1ea
#
_entry.id   379649153c6a476cfcb23947b2e1c1ea
#
_cell.length_a   1.000
_cell.length_b   1.000
_cell.length_c   1.000
_cell.angle_alpha   90.00
_cell.angle_beta   90.00
_cell.angle_gamma   90.00
#
_symmetry.space_group_name_H-M   'P 1'
#
loop_
_entity.id
_entity.type
_entity.pdbx_description
1 polymer ?
#
loop_
_entity_poly.entity_id
_entity_poly.type
_entity_poly.pdbx_seq_one_letter_code
_entity_poly.pdbx_strand_id
1 'polypeptide(L)'
;MESGMDIQNTGLRGVVVASTNIGEVDGSVGRLVYRGYLIKDLAGKASFEEVVHLLLNEALPTKDQLKPFSAQLAAERAVPPELIAALKTRPKDALPMDVLQACVSMLAHHDQEADDPSREAAHRKALRLVAKLATVAAAWERIRNGQEAIDPDPSLSHAANFLYMMNGKVPDEDIAGFFDAALVMHAEHGFNASTFAAREIASTRAHMYAAVAGA
;
A
#
# COMPACT_ATOMS: atom_id res chain seq x y z
N MET A 1 -30.35 -39.26 22.94
CA MET A 1 -29.25 -38.43 23.48
C MET A 1 -28.53 -37.88 22.27
N GLU A 2 -28.96 -36.71 21.81
CA GLU A 2 -28.24 -35.96 20.74
C GLU A 2 -27.02 -35.28 21.38
N SER A 3 -25.84 -35.74 21.03
CA SER A 3 -24.62 -35.04 21.38
C SER A 3 -24.58 -33.79 20.53
N GLY A 4 -25.03 -32.68 21.07
CA GLY A 4 -24.80 -31.36 20.45
C GLY A 4 -23.30 -31.18 20.23
N MET A 5 -22.87 -31.10 18.97
CA MET A 5 -21.54 -30.64 18.63
C MET A 5 -21.41 -29.21 19.12
N ASP A 6 -20.66 -29.02 20.18
CA ASP A 6 -20.27 -27.68 20.64
C ASP A 6 -19.38 -27.07 19.57
N ILE A 7 -19.96 -26.24 18.70
CA ILE A 7 -19.19 -25.52 17.68
C ILE A 7 -18.38 -24.46 18.44
N GLN A 8 -17.16 -24.80 18.80
CA GLN A 8 -16.22 -23.81 19.32
C GLN A 8 -15.82 -22.83 18.16
N ASN A 9 -16.48 -21.70 18.12
CA ASN A 9 -16.15 -20.64 17.20
C ASN A 9 -14.92 -19.85 17.70
N THR A 10 -13.76 -20.49 17.63
CA THR A 10 -12.48 -19.89 18.08
C THR A 10 -11.81 -19.02 17.00
N GLY A 11 -12.32 -19.03 15.77
CA GLY A 11 -11.68 -18.42 14.63
C GLY A 11 -10.26 -18.99 14.41
N LEU A 12 -9.31 -18.14 13.99
CA LEU A 12 -7.91 -18.53 13.76
C LEU A 12 -6.99 -18.16 14.95
N ARG A 13 -7.53 -17.84 16.11
CA ARG A 13 -6.70 -17.47 17.27
C ARG A 13 -5.80 -18.64 17.69
N GLY A 14 -4.48 -18.40 17.70
CA GLY A 14 -3.47 -19.41 18.04
C GLY A 14 -3.17 -20.44 16.94
N VAL A 15 -3.76 -20.29 15.76
CA VAL A 15 -3.49 -21.14 14.60
C VAL A 15 -2.38 -20.51 13.75
N VAL A 16 -1.30 -21.26 13.52
CA VAL A 16 -0.24 -20.87 12.58
C VAL A 16 -0.71 -21.17 11.16
N VAL A 17 -1.03 -20.14 10.40
CA VAL A 17 -1.54 -20.28 9.01
C VAL A 17 -0.44 -20.23 7.96
N ALA A 18 0.68 -19.58 8.26
CA ALA A 18 1.85 -19.51 7.39
C ALA A 18 3.07 -18.98 8.16
N SER A 19 4.24 -19.06 7.54
CA SER A 19 5.47 -18.39 7.97
C SER A 19 5.85 -17.30 6.97
N THR A 20 6.49 -16.24 7.46
CA THR A 20 6.99 -15.14 6.64
C THR A 20 8.38 -14.72 7.10
N ASN A 21 9.20 -14.23 6.18
CA ASN A 21 10.47 -13.58 6.47
C ASN A 21 10.43 -12.06 6.14
N ILE A 22 9.24 -11.51 5.86
CA ILE A 22 9.05 -10.09 5.54
C ILE A 22 9.09 -9.25 6.80
N GLY A 23 8.37 -9.68 7.84
CA GLY A 23 8.30 -8.94 9.09
C GLY A 23 8.07 -9.85 10.30
N GLU A 24 8.35 -9.32 11.48
CA GLU A 24 8.08 -9.93 12.76
C GLU A 24 7.47 -8.89 13.69
N VAL A 25 6.37 -9.26 14.35
CA VAL A 25 5.71 -8.41 15.34
C VAL A 25 5.64 -9.16 16.67
N ASP A 26 6.27 -8.62 17.70
CA ASP A 26 6.10 -9.07 19.08
C ASP A 26 5.51 -7.93 19.92
N GLY A 27 4.18 -7.97 20.09
CA GLY A 27 3.45 -6.96 20.87
C GLY A 27 3.74 -7.02 22.37
N SER A 28 4.29 -8.12 22.90
CA SER A 28 4.60 -8.25 24.33
C SER A 28 5.78 -7.37 24.76
N VAL A 29 6.70 -7.12 23.85
CA VAL A 29 7.90 -6.30 24.07
C VAL A 29 7.96 -5.07 23.14
N GLY A 30 6.91 -4.82 22.35
CA GLY A 30 6.86 -3.69 21.42
C GLY A 30 7.90 -3.78 20.29
N ARG A 31 8.16 -5.00 19.80
CA ARG A 31 9.17 -5.25 18.78
C ARG A 31 8.53 -5.41 17.41
N LEU A 32 8.98 -4.59 16.45
CA LEU A 32 8.64 -4.67 15.05
C LEU A 32 9.92 -4.73 14.22
N VAL A 33 9.97 -5.70 13.29
CA VAL A 33 11.13 -5.97 12.44
C VAL A 33 10.68 -6.06 10.99
N TYR A 34 11.38 -5.40 10.08
CA TYR A 34 11.22 -5.51 8.62
C TYR A 34 12.46 -6.15 8.01
N ARG A 35 12.34 -7.32 7.41
CA ARG A 35 13.47 -8.03 6.76
C ARG A 35 14.75 -8.06 7.62
N GLY A 36 14.62 -8.22 8.94
CA GLY A 36 15.73 -8.25 9.88
C GLY A 36 16.14 -6.91 10.50
N TYR A 37 15.59 -5.79 10.04
CA TYR A 37 15.85 -4.47 10.61
C TYR A 37 14.80 -4.12 11.64
N LEU A 38 15.22 -3.66 12.82
CA LEU A 38 14.28 -3.13 13.81
C LEU A 38 13.67 -1.82 13.32
N ILE A 39 12.37 -1.62 13.56
CA ILE A 39 11.67 -0.40 13.13
C ILE A 39 12.34 0.89 13.63
N LYS A 40 12.90 0.90 14.84
CA LYS A 40 13.65 2.04 15.41
C LYS A 40 14.92 2.40 14.64
N ASP A 41 15.43 1.46 13.80
CA ASP A 41 16.61 1.68 12.98
C ASP A 41 16.24 2.15 11.56
N LEU A 42 14.96 2.08 11.21
CA LEU A 42 14.41 2.54 9.93
C LEU A 42 13.65 3.87 10.06
N ALA A 43 12.73 3.98 11.02
CA ALA A 43 11.87 5.16 11.18
C ALA A 43 12.70 6.43 11.44
N GLY A 44 12.52 7.44 10.58
CA GLY A 44 13.25 8.70 10.62
C GLY A 44 14.72 8.62 10.21
N LYS A 45 15.19 7.46 9.69
CA LYS A 45 16.55 7.26 9.19
C LYS A 45 16.60 6.74 7.76
N ALA A 46 15.65 5.89 7.39
CA ALA A 46 15.43 5.45 6.02
C ALA A 46 14.17 6.13 5.47
N SER A 47 14.17 6.50 4.20
CA SER A 47 13.00 7.02 3.51
C SER A 47 11.97 5.91 3.26
N PHE A 48 10.73 6.30 3.01
CA PHE A 48 9.69 5.33 2.62
C PHE A 48 10.07 4.55 1.37
N GLU A 49 10.69 5.22 0.38
CA GLU A 49 11.18 4.56 -0.84
C GLU A 49 12.22 3.48 -0.55
N GLU A 50 13.13 3.71 0.42
CA GLU A 50 14.10 2.70 0.85
C GLU A 50 13.40 1.50 1.51
N VAL A 51 12.35 1.75 2.30
CA VAL A 51 11.58 0.69 2.95
C VAL A 51 10.73 -0.07 1.93
N VAL A 52 10.13 0.59 0.94
CA VAL A 52 9.47 -0.08 -0.18
C VAL A 52 10.44 -0.99 -0.92
N HIS A 53 11.66 -0.49 -1.20
CA HIS A 53 12.70 -1.32 -1.81
C HIS A 53 13.07 -2.52 -0.93
N LEU A 54 13.26 -2.31 0.37
CA LEU A 54 13.57 -3.38 1.33
C LEU A 54 12.51 -4.48 1.32
N LEU A 55 11.24 -4.10 1.37
CA LEU A 55 10.13 -5.06 1.44
C LEU A 55 9.93 -5.83 0.13
N LEU A 56 10.11 -5.17 -1.02
CA LEU A 56 9.92 -5.77 -2.34
C LEU A 56 11.16 -6.51 -2.86
N ASN A 57 12.37 -6.00 -2.58
CA ASN A 57 13.65 -6.53 -3.10
C ASN A 57 14.51 -7.20 -2.04
N GLU A 58 14.00 -7.39 -0.82
CA GLU A 58 14.61 -8.15 0.28
C GLU A 58 15.86 -7.50 0.91
N ALA A 59 16.28 -6.33 0.44
CA ALA A 59 17.44 -5.60 0.95
C ALA A 59 17.25 -4.09 0.85
N LEU A 60 17.87 -3.31 1.74
CA LEU A 60 17.96 -1.87 1.58
C LEU A 60 18.75 -1.54 0.31
N PRO A 61 18.34 -0.51 -0.45
CA PRO A 61 19.05 -0.12 -1.66
C PRO A 61 20.41 0.53 -1.33
N THR A 62 21.38 0.33 -2.18
CA THR A 62 22.53 1.23 -2.23
C THR A 62 22.11 2.60 -2.78
N LYS A 63 22.95 3.62 -2.63
CA LYS A 63 22.67 4.96 -3.21
C LYS A 63 22.43 4.92 -4.72
N ASP A 64 23.17 4.06 -5.42
CA ASP A 64 23.05 3.89 -6.87
C ASP A 64 21.76 3.16 -7.28
N GLN A 65 21.22 2.32 -6.40
CA GLN A 65 19.93 1.64 -6.61
C GLN A 65 18.73 2.50 -6.20
N LEU A 66 18.86 3.31 -5.15
CA LEU A 66 17.77 4.13 -4.65
C LEU A 66 17.27 5.13 -5.68
N LYS A 67 18.20 5.84 -6.34
CA LYS A 67 17.84 6.90 -7.28
C LYS A 67 16.97 6.40 -8.45
N PRO A 68 17.35 5.34 -9.21
CA PRO A 68 16.50 4.81 -10.27
C PRO A 68 15.22 4.19 -9.73
N PHE A 69 15.23 3.55 -8.55
CA PHE A 69 14.03 2.99 -7.94
C PHE A 69 13.02 4.07 -7.56
N SER A 70 13.46 5.15 -6.91
CA SER A 70 12.59 6.28 -6.57
C SER A 70 12.01 6.96 -7.81
N ALA A 71 12.80 7.09 -8.88
CA ALA A 71 12.31 7.61 -10.15
C ALA A 71 11.25 6.68 -10.79
N GLN A 72 11.44 5.37 -10.72
CA GLN A 72 10.46 4.40 -11.18
C GLN A 72 9.15 4.49 -10.37
N LEU A 73 9.24 4.55 -9.03
CA LEU A 73 8.07 4.71 -8.16
C LEU A 73 7.34 6.02 -8.47
N ALA A 74 8.06 7.12 -8.69
CA ALA A 74 7.47 8.41 -9.04
C ALA A 74 6.76 8.39 -10.40
N ALA A 75 7.33 7.71 -11.40
CA ALA A 75 6.73 7.57 -12.72
C ALA A 75 5.39 6.80 -12.72
N GLU A 76 5.19 5.91 -11.73
CA GLU A 76 3.97 5.12 -11.61
C GLU A 76 2.83 5.80 -10.83
N ARG A 77 3.02 7.04 -10.33
CA ARG A 77 2.03 7.73 -9.47
C ARG A 77 0.77 8.16 -10.22
N ALA A 78 0.88 8.49 -11.51
CA ALA A 78 -0.26 8.98 -12.27
C ALA A 78 -1.35 7.91 -12.41
N VAL A 79 -2.61 8.32 -12.26
CA VAL A 79 -3.78 7.46 -12.45
C VAL A 79 -4.53 7.83 -13.73
N PRO A 80 -5.26 6.88 -14.33
CA PRO A 80 -6.04 7.15 -15.54
C PRO A 80 -7.06 8.28 -15.32
N PRO A 81 -7.26 9.18 -16.31
CA PRO A 81 -8.29 10.24 -16.23
C PRO A 81 -9.71 9.69 -16.00
N GLU A 82 -10.01 8.51 -16.51
CA GLU A 82 -11.28 7.82 -16.33
C GLU A 82 -11.54 7.47 -14.87
N LEU A 83 -10.48 7.15 -14.11
CA LEU A 83 -10.59 6.91 -12.68
C LEU A 83 -10.93 8.21 -11.93
N ILE A 84 -10.29 9.32 -12.27
CA ILE A 84 -10.62 10.64 -11.70
C ILE A 84 -12.06 11.03 -12.04
N ALA A 85 -12.50 10.79 -13.28
CA ALA A 85 -13.90 11.04 -13.69
C ALA A 85 -14.87 10.19 -12.86
N ALA A 86 -14.55 8.92 -12.63
CA ALA A 86 -15.36 8.04 -11.79
C ALA A 86 -15.42 8.51 -10.33
N LEU A 87 -14.33 9.01 -9.77
CA LEU A 87 -14.31 9.60 -8.42
C LEU A 87 -15.28 10.79 -8.30
N LYS A 88 -15.35 11.65 -9.33
CA LYS A 88 -16.25 12.83 -9.36
C LYS A 88 -17.73 12.45 -9.31
N THR A 89 -18.11 11.24 -9.70
CA THR A 89 -19.49 10.75 -9.70
C THR A 89 -19.90 10.09 -8.37
N ARG A 90 -18.98 9.86 -7.44
CA ARG A 90 -19.28 9.20 -6.17
C ARG A 90 -20.01 10.14 -5.20
N PRO A 91 -20.91 9.62 -4.34
CA PRO A 91 -21.46 10.38 -3.23
C PRO A 91 -20.31 10.93 -2.34
N LYS A 92 -20.40 12.20 -1.97
CA LYS A 92 -19.35 12.90 -1.20
C LYS A 92 -19.13 12.31 0.19
N ASP A 93 -20.14 11.67 0.75
CA ASP A 93 -20.16 10.98 2.04
C ASP A 93 -19.79 9.51 1.96
N ALA A 94 -19.46 8.99 0.76
CA ALA A 94 -18.99 7.62 0.62
C ALA A 94 -17.75 7.35 1.51
N LEU A 95 -17.73 6.18 2.13
CA LEU A 95 -16.62 5.78 2.98
C LEU A 95 -15.32 5.73 2.16
N PRO A 96 -14.23 6.36 2.63
CA PRO A 96 -12.98 6.41 1.87
C PRO A 96 -12.44 5.03 1.50
N MET A 97 -12.60 4.04 2.37
CA MET A 97 -12.12 2.67 2.10
C MET A 97 -12.91 2.00 0.98
N ASP A 98 -14.23 2.20 0.91
CA ASP A 98 -15.06 1.64 -0.18
C ASP A 98 -14.67 2.26 -1.53
N VAL A 99 -14.39 3.57 -1.53
CA VAL A 99 -13.92 4.28 -2.71
C VAL A 99 -12.55 3.77 -3.15
N LEU A 100 -11.62 3.60 -2.21
CA LEU A 100 -10.29 3.08 -2.49
C LEU A 100 -10.35 1.65 -3.05
N GLN A 101 -11.16 0.77 -2.47
CA GLN A 101 -11.39 -0.59 -2.94
C GLN A 101 -11.90 -0.62 -4.39
N ALA A 102 -12.90 0.22 -4.70
CA ALA A 102 -13.44 0.34 -6.05
C ALA A 102 -12.36 0.82 -7.04
N CYS A 103 -11.54 1.80 -6.64
CA CYS A 103 -10.44 2.31 -7.47
C CYS A 103 -9.37 1.26 -7.72
N VAL A 104 -9.01 0.44 -6.74
CA VAL A 104 -8.06 -0.67 -6.94
C VAL A 104 -8.57 -1.62 -8.01
N SER A 105 -9.86 -1.99 -7.98
CA SER A 105 -10.45 -2.83 -9.01
C SER A 105 -10.43 -2.17 -10.40
N MET A 106 -10.68 -0.85 -10.47
CA MET A 106 -10.64 -0.10 -11.74
C MET A 106 -9.22 -0.01 -12.32
N LEU A 107 -8.19 0.08 -11.48
CA LEU A 107 -6.80 0.13 -11.94
C LEU A 107 -6.41 -1.10 -12.75
N ALA A 108 -7.00 -2.27 -12.47
CA ALA A 108 -6.75 -3.49 -13.24
C ALA A 108 -7.09 -3.33 -14.74
N HIS A 109 -8.14 -2.56 -15.07
CA HIS A 109 -8.58 -2.36 -16.46
C HIS A 109 -7.58 -1.54 -17.29
N HIS A 110 -6.68 -0.82 -16.62
CA HIS A 110 -5.68 0.04 -17.24
C HIS A 110 -4.26 -0.54 -17.13
N ASP A 111 -4.11 -1.75 -16.61
CA ASP A 111 -2.83 -2.44 -16.53
C ASP A 111 -2.78 -3.62 -17.50
N GLN A 112 -1.96 -3.49 -18.54
CA GLN A 112 -1.78 -4.54 -19.56
C GLN A 112 -1.19 -5.85 -18.98
N GLU A 113 -0.55 -5.76 -17.81
CA GLU A 113 0.01 -6.92 -17.12
C GLU A 113 -0.90 -7.45 -16.00
N ALA A 114 -2.16 -6.99 -15.91
CA ALA A 114 -3.06 -7.36 -14.81
C ALA A 114 -3.13 -8.89 -14.63
N ASP A 115 -3.29 -9.62 -15.71
CA ASP A 115 -3.43 -11.08 -15.72
C ASP A 115 -2.12 -11.85 -15.85
N ASP A 116 -0.96 -11.18 -15.97
CA ASP A 116 0.34 -11.85 -16.00
C ASP A 116 0.70 -12.39 -14.61
N PRO A 117 0.79 -13.74 -14.42
CA PRO A 117 1.08 -14.35 -13.13
C PRO A 117 2.56 -14.40 -12.79
N SER A 118 3.45 -13.89 -13.66
CA SER A 118 4.90 -13.96 -13.44
C SER A 118 5.31 -13.14 -12.20
N ARG A 119 6.40 -13.57 -11.57
CA ARG A 119 6.95 -12.88 -10.39
C ARG A 119 7.39 -11.45 -10.74
N GLU A 120 7.93 -11.28 -11.93
CA GLU A 120 8.37 -9.97 -12.45
C GLU A 120 7.19 -9.02 -12.65
N ALA A 121 6.08 -9.47 -13.24
CA ALA A 121 4.86 -8.69 -13.37
C ALA A 121 4.21 -8.42 -12.00
N ALA A 122 4.23 -9.39 -11.09
CA ALA A 122 3.74 -9.19 -9.73
C ALA A 122 4.52 -8.08 -9.01
N HIS A 123 5.85 -8.05 -9.15
CA HIS A 123 6.70 -7.00 -8.58
C HIS A 123 6.34 -5.61 -9.16
N ARG A 124 6.18 -5.50 -10.48
CA ARG A 124 5.79 -4.23 -11.14
C ARG A 124 4.38 -3.80 -10.72
N LYS A 125 3.42 -4.71 -10.61
CA LYS A 125 2.05 -4.43 -10.11
C LYS A 125 2.07 -3.95 -8.66
N ALA A 126 2.88 -4.55 -7.80
CA ALA A 126 3.03 -4.10 -6.42
C ALA A 126 3.56 -2.65 -6.36
N LEU A 127 4.59 -2.33 -7.16
CA LEU A 127 5.12 -0.97 -7.25
C LEU A 127 4.07 0.03 -7.74
N ARG A 128 3.30 -0.32 -8.79
CA ARG A 128 2.19 0.48 -9.31
C ARG A 128 1.13 0.74 -8.25
N LEU A 129 0.74 -0.28 -7.48
CA LEU A 129 -0.25 -0.13 -6.42
C LEU A 129 0.26 0.80 -5.33
N VAL A 130 1.48 0.61 -4.82
CA VAL A 130 2.08 1.52 -3.83
C VAL A 130 2.06 2.97 -4.33
N ALA A 131 2.47 3.20 -5.58
CA ALA A 131 2.54 4.54 -6.15
C ALA A 131 1.15 5.17 -6.34
N LYS A 132 0.19 4.43 -6.93
CA LYS A 132 -1.11 4.96 -7.36
C LYS A 132 -2.10 5.13 -6.21
N LEU A 133 -2.03 4.30 -5.16
CA LEU A 133 -2.94 4.40 -4.02
C LEU A 133 -2.83 5.74 -3.30
N ALA A 134 -1.63 6.29 -3.17
CA ALA A 134 -1.43 7.63 -2.63
C ALA A 134 -2.15 8.70 -3.47
N THR A 135 -2.05 8.61 -4.80
CA THR A 135 -2.73 9.55 -5.72
C THR A 135 -4.25 9.42 -5.64
N VAL A 136 -4.76 8.19 -5.58
CA VAL A 136 -6.21 7.93 -5.42
C VAL A 136 -6.74 8.52 -4.11
N ALA A 137 -6.04 8.28 -3.00
CA ALA A 137 -6.44 8.78 -1.69
C ALA A 137 -6.46 10.31 -1.64
N ALA A 138 -5.42 10.97 -2.16
CA ALA A 138 -5.34 12.42 -2.23
C ALA A 138 -6.41 13.01 -3.16
N ALA A 139 -6.61 12.41 -4.33
CA ALA A 139 -7.64 12.84 -5.28
C ALA A 139 -9.04 12.74 -4.68
N TRP A 140 -9.35 11.63 -3.99
CA TRP A 140 -10.65 11.47 -3.33
C TRP A 140 -10.90 12.51 -2.26
N GLU A 141 -9.90 12.77 -1.38
CA GLU A 141 -10.07 13.77 -0.34
C GLU A 141 -10.37 15.16 -0.92
N ARG A 142 -9.70 15.55 -1.97
CA ARG A 142 -9.97 16.82 -2.66
C ARG A 142 -11.35 16.84 -3.31
N ILE A 143 -11.69 15.81 -4.08
CA ILE A 143 -12.94 15.72 -4.83
C ILE A 143 -14.15 15.72 -3.88
N ARG A 144 -14.10 14.95 -2.78
CA ARG A 144 -15.21 14.93 -1.80
C ARG A 144 -15.43 16.28 -1.12
N ASN A 145 -14.39 17.11 -1.00
CA ASN A 145 -14.45 18.48 -0.49
C ASN A 145 -14.71 19.53 -1.58
N GLY A 146 -15.10 19.13 -2.80
CA GLY A 146 -15.45 20.04 -3.88
C GLY A 146 -14.26 20.69 -4.58
N GLN A 147 -13.07 20.13 -4.41
CA GLN A 147 -11.82 20.61 -5.03
C GLN A 147 -11.43 19.72 -6.21
N GLU A 148 -10.64 20.26 -7.16
CA GLU A 148 -10.06 19.46 -8.23
C GLU A 148 -8.89 18.59 -7.70
N ALA A 149 -8.76 17.38 -8.25
CA ALA A 149 -7.59 16.56 -8.01
C ALA A 149 -6.31 17.26 -8.52
N ILE A 150 -5.20 17.00 -7.87
CA ILE A 150 -3.88 17.51 -8.26
C ILE A 150 -3.05 16.36 -8.78
N ASP A 151 -2.41 16.58 -9.93
CA ASP A 151 -1.50 15.61 -10.51
C ASP A 151 -0.23 15.45 -9.64
N PRO A 152 0.35 14.24 -9.58
CA PRO A 152 1.57 14.01 -8.83
C PRO A 152 2.76 14.79 -9.41
N ASP A 153 3.61 15.31 -8.54
CA ASP A 153 4.89 15.91 -8.90
C ASP A 153 6.00 14.85 -8.81
N PRO A 154 6.66 14.49 -9.93
CA PRO A 154 7.70 13.47 -9.93
C PRO A 154 9.01 13.90 -9.24
N SER A 155 9.19 15.19 -8.96
CA SER A 155 10.37 15.73 -8.29
C SER A 155 10.34 15.56 -6.77
N LEU A 156 9.15 15.30 -6.19
CA LEU A 156 8.95 15.16 -4.77
C LEU A 156 9.11 13.70 -4.30
N SER A 157 9.54 13.49 -3.06
CA SER A 157 9.49 12.19 -2.40
C SER A 157 8.06 11.67 -2.34
N HIS A 158 7.85 10.39 -2.04
CA HIS A 158 6.50 9.81 -1.96
C HIS A 158 5.65 10.52 -0.90
N ALA A 159 6.21 10.75 0.27
CA ALA A 159 5.54 11.44 1.38
C ALA A 159 5.22 12.91 1.04
N ALA A 160 6.21 13.66 0.55
CA ALA A 160 6.02 15.05 0.16
C ALA A 160 5.00 15.20 -0.97
N ASN A 161 5.04 14.31 -1.97
CA ASN A 161 4.09 14.30 -3.08
C ASN A 161 2.65 14.03 -2.62
N PHE A 162 2.46 13.07 -1.71
CA PHE A 162 1.13 12.81 -1.13
C PHE A 162 0.56 14.07 -0.45
N LEU A 163 1.34 14.71 0.42
CA LEU A 163 0.94 15.92 1.11
C LEU A 163 0.70 17.10 0.14
N TYR A 164 1.52 17.20 -0.90
CA TYR A 164 1.31 18.17 -1.98
C TYR A 164 -0.03 17.95 -2.71
N MET A 165 -0.32 16.74 -3.12
CA MET A 165 -1.59 16.41 -3.78
C MET A 165 -2.81 16.65 -2.87
N MET A 166 -2.67 16.39 -1.57
CA MET A 166 -3.72 16.63 -0.57
C MET A 166 -4.00 18.13 -0.38
N ASN A 167 -2.96 18.94 -0.23
CA ASN A 167 -3.07 20.31 0.26
C ASN A 167 -2.93 21.38 -0.83
N GLY A 168 -2.46 21.02 -2.03
CA GLY A 168 -2.17 21.96 -3.11
C GLY A 168 -0.92 22.81 -2.90
N LYS A 169 -0.09 22.45 -1.93
CA LYS A 169 1.14 23.15 -1.57
C LYS A 169 2.23 22.14 -1.20
N VAL A 170 3.44 22.37 -1.68
CA VAL A 170 4.60 21.57 -1.26
C VAL A 170 4.80 21.75 0.24
N PRO A 171 4.88 20.65 1.02
CA PRO A 171 5.06 20.72 2.47
C PRO A 171 6.47 21.20 2.83
N ASP A 172 6.62 21.72 4.04
CA ASP A 172 7.93 21.95 4.63
C ASP A 172 8.66 20.61 4.85
N GLU A 173 9.99 20.61 4.82
CA GLU A 173 10.80 19.39 4.94
C GLU A 173 10.52 18.60 6.22
N ASP A 174 10.34 19.28 7.36
CA ASP A 174 10.02 18.63 8.64
C ASP A 174 8.67 17.90 8.58
N ILE A 175 7.65 18.52 7.98
CA ILE A 175 6.32 17.91 7.83
C ILE A 175 6.38 16.71 6.89
N ALA A 176 7.11 16.83 5.77
CA ALA A 176 7.33 15.72 4.87
C ALA A 176 8.08 14.57 5.55
N GLY A 177 9.11 14.88 6.35
CA GLY A 177 9.89 13.90 7.10
C GLY A 177 9.07 13.18 8.17
N PHE A 178 8.20 13.89 8.90
CA PHE A 178 7.28 13.27 9.85
C PHE A 178 6.31 12.30 9.16
N PHE A 179 5.76 12.70 8.03
CA PHE A 179 4.83 11.84 7.30
C PHE A 179 5.55 10.63 6.68
N ASP A 180 6.76 10.82 6.18
CA ASP A 180 7.61 9.74 5.68
C ASP A 180 7.89 8.70 6.78
N ALA A 181 8.31 9.14 7.96
CA ALA A 181 8.50 8.26 9.11
C ALA A 181 7.21 7.52 9.51
N ALA A 182 6.06 8.18 9.42
CA ALA A 182 4.76 7.55 9.66
C ALA A 182 4.48 6.45 8.63
N LEU A 183 4.72 6.68 7.34
CA LEU A 183 4.58 5.67 6.30
C LEU A 183 5.52 4.48 6.53
N VAL A 184 6.78 4.74 6.92
CA VAL A 184 7.75 3.69 7.28
C VAL A 184 7.22 2.82 8.42
N MET A 185 6.67 3.43 9.48
CA MET A 185 6.15 2.69 10.64
C MET A 185 4.89 1.86 10.32
N HIS A 186 4.16 2.18 9.26
CA HIS A 186 2.94 1.49 8.85
C HIS A 186 3.13 0.55 7.66
N ALA A 187 4.36 0.42 7.12
CA ALA A 187 4.59 -0.33 5.90
C ALA A 187 4.40 -1.84 6.05
N GLU A 188 4.62 -2.41 7.23
CA GLU A 188 4.50 -3.84 7.51
C GLU A 188 4.18 -4.06 9.00
N HIS A 189 3.29 -4.98 9.33
CA HIS A 189 3.01 -5.37 10.73
C HIS A 189 2.65 -6.85 10.89
N GLY A 190 3.15 -7.71 10.00
CA GLY A 190 2.97 -9.15 10.05
C GLY A 190 1.74 -9.66 9.29
N PHE A 191 1.31 -10.88 9.63
CA PHE A 191 0.20 -11.56 8.98
C PHE A 191 -1.15 -11.09 9.52
N ASN A 192 -1.56 -9.89 9.11
CA ASN A 192 -2.87 -9.35 9.44
C ASN A 192 -4.00 -10.01 8.63
N ALA A 193 -5.25 -9.68 8.98
CA ALA A 193 -6.43 -10.23 8.31
C ALA A 193 -6.44 -9.92 6.80
N SER A 194 -6.05 -8.70 6.40
CA SER A 194 -5.99 -8.30 5.00
C SER A 194 -4.93 -9.08 4.22
N THR A 195 -3.75 -9.27 4.78
CA THR A 195 -2.70 -10.10 4.15
C THR A 195 -3.17 -11.55 3.98
N PHE A 196 -3.87 -12.10 4.97
CA PHE A 196 -4.44 -13.44 4.89
C PHE A 196 -5.50 -13.52 3.77
N ALA A 197 -6.45 -12.59 3.74
CA ALA A 197 -7.50 -12.52 2.72
C ALA A 197 -6.91 -12.34 1.31
N ALA A 198 -5.95 -11.45 1.13
CA ALA A 198 -5.26 -11.26 -0.15
C ALA A 198 -4.60 -12.53 -0.66
N ARG A 199 -3.95 -13.30 0.23
CA ARG A 199 -3.32 -14.58 -0.13
C ARG A 199 -4.35 -15.64 -0.48
N GLU A 200 -5.46 -15.71 0.22
CA GLU A 200 -6.55 -16.64 -0.08
C GLU A 200 -7.12 -16.36 -1.46
N ILE A 201 -7.43 -15.08 -1.76
CA ILE A 201 -7.93 -14.67 -3.08
C ILE A 201 -6.89 -14.97 -4.17
N ALA A 202 -5.61 -14.63 -3.95
CA ALA A 202 -4.54 -14.91 -4.90
C ALA A 202 -4.34 -16.42 -5.15
N SER A 203 -4.65 -17.28 -4.18
CA SER A 203 -4.55 -18.74 -4.32
C SER A 203 -5.49 -19.30 -5.38
N THR A 204 -6.57 -18.59 -5.70
CA THR A 204 -7.52 -18.94 -6.79
C THR A 204 -7.02 -18.52 -8.17
N ARG A 205 -5.80 -17.97 -8.28
CA ARG A 205 -5.22 -17.34 -9.47
C ARG A 205 -5.91 -16.03 -9.87
N ALA A 206 -6.62 -15.39 -8.97
CA ALA A 206 -7.06 -14.02 -9.17
C ALA A 206 -5.85 -13.08 -9.29
N HIS A 207 -5.95 -12.06 -10.13
CA HIS A 207 -4.86 -11.10 -10.30
C HIS A 207 -4.68 -10.23 -9.05
N MET A 208 -3.51 -9.59 -8.92
CA MET A 208 -3.12 -8.85 -7.70
C MET A 208 -4.13 -7.75 -7.32
N TYR A 209 -4.70 -7.03 -8.29
CA TYR A 209 -5.70 -5.98 -8.02
C TYR A 209 -6.95 -6.54 -7.35
N ALA A 210 -7.43 -7.72 -7.79
CA ALA A 210 -8.57 -8.37 -7.15
C ALA A 210 -8.23 -8.83 -5.73
N ALA A 211 -7.01 -9.36 -5.51
CA ALA A 211 -6.56 -9.76 -4.19
C ALA A 211 -6.46 -8.58 -3.22
N VAL A 212 -5.91 -7.44 -3.67
CA VAL A 212 -5.79 -6.22 -2.86
C VAL A 212 -7.15 -5.55 -2.63
N ALA A 213 -8.04 -5.55 -3.63
CA ALA A 213 -9.37 -4.98 -3.49
C ALA A 213 -10.27 -5.81 -2.53
N GLY A 214 -10.05 -7.13 -2.44
CA GLY A 214 -10.82 -8.01 -1.56
C GLY A 214 -10.28 -8.13 -0.12
N ALA A 215 -9.13 -7.51 0.13
CA ALA A 215 -8.43 -7.57 1.42
C ALA A 215 -8.70 -6.33 2.28
#